data_e79bea950da545742e7db323bd5ec9aa
#
_entry.id   e79bea950da545742e7db323bd5ec9aa
#
_cell.length_a   1.000
_cell.length_b   1.000
_cell.length_c   1.000
_cell.angle_alpha   90.00
_cell.angle_beta   90.00
_cell.angle_gamma   90.00
#
_symmetry.space_group_name_H-M   'P 1'
#
loop_
_entity.id
_entity.type
_entity.pdbx_description
1 polymer ?
#
loop_
_entity_poly.entity_id
_entity_poly.type
_entity_poly.pdbx_seq_one_letter_code
_entity_poly.pdbx_strand_id
1 'polypeptide(L)' 'MKTLYDVQQLLEKYGILVHVGKRIWDIELMALELDNINKAGLIDQHDYMIAKLILRREHRIEELKEKDKKKRIASKLV' A
#
# COMPACT_ATOMS: atom_id res chain seq x y z
N MET A 1 2.40 10.02 -11.07
CA MET A 1 2.04 9.15 -9.94
C MET A 1 3.00 9.38 -8.79
N LYS A 2 2.51 9.88 -7.68
CA LYS A 2 3.36 10.28 -6.53
C LYS A 2 2.82 9.84 -5.17
N THR A 3 1.52 9.59 -5.06
CA THR A 3 0.86 9.34 -3.78
C THR A 3 0.13 8.01 -3.78
N LEU A 4 -0.24 7.57 -2.58
CA LEU A 4 -1.06 6.37 -2.41
C LEU A 4 -2.40 6.52 -3.15
N TYR A 5 -2.97 7.71 -3.15
CA TYR A 5 -4.20 8.00 -3.89
C TYR A 5 -4.02 7.72 -5.38
N ASP A 6 -2.88 8.10 -5.94
CA ASP A 6 -2.58 7.85 -7.35
C ASP A 6 -2.53 6.35 -7.66
N VAL A 7 -1.99 5.54 -6.75
CA VAL A 7 -1.97 4.09 -6.90
C VAL A 7 -3.39 3.53 -6.84
N GLN A 8 -4.23 4.03 -5.94
CA GLN A 8 -5.64 3.65 -5.89
C GLN A 8 -6.36 3.95 -7.20
N GLN A 9 -6.13 5.13 -7.77
CA GLN A 9 -6.71 5.52 -9.04
C GLN A 9 -6.24 4.62 -10.18
N LEU A 10 -4.96 4.24 -10.18
CA LEU A 10 -4.42 3.30 -11.16
C LEU A 10 -5.15 1.96 -11.08
N LEU A 11 -5.31 1.41 -9.89
CA LEU A 11 -6.00 0.13 -9.70
C LEU A 11 -7.48 0.20 -10.09
N GLU A 12 -8.15 1.32 -9.81
CA GLU A 12 -9.55 1.53 -10.19
C GLU A 12 -9.76 1.44 -11.70
N LYS A 13 -8.78 1.85 -12.51
CA LYS A 13 -8.85 1.70 -13.96
C LYS A 13 -8.98 0.26 -14.40
N TYR A 14 -8.52 -0.68 -13.59
CA TYR A 14 -8.61 -2.11 -13.84
C TYR A 14 -9.77 -2.75 -13.10
N GLY A 15 -10.68 -1.93 -12.54
CA GLY A 15 -11.83 -2.42 -11.80
C GLY A 15 -11.52 -2.92 -10.40
N ILE A 16 -10.36 -2.55 -9.85
CA ILE A 16 -9.90 -3.01 -8.55
C ILE A 16 -10.12 -1.92 -7.51
N LEU A 17 -10.99 -2.18 -6.55
CA LEU A 17 -11.25 -1.28 -5.43
C LEU A 17 -10.73 -1.93 -4.16
N VAL A 18 -9.83 -1.23 -3.46
CA VAL A 18 -9.28 -1.70 -2.20
C VAL A 18 -9.72 -0.77 -1.08
N HIS A 19 -10.50 -1.29 -0.16
CA HIS A 19 -10.93 -0.53 1.00
C HIS A 19 -11.30 -1.49 2.14
N VAL A 20 -10.29 -1.92 2.89
CA VAL A 20 -10.47 -2.86 4.01
C VAL A 20 -10.73 -2.12 5.32
N GLY A 21 -10.33 -0.83 5.38
CA GLY A 21 -10.59 0.02 6.54
C GLY A 21 -9.36 0.31 7.39
N LYS A 22 -8.32 -0.50 7.31
CA LYS A 22 -7.04 -0.23 7.96
C LYS A 22 -5.99 0.07 6.89
N ARG A 23 -5.31 1.21 7.03
CA ARG A 23 -4.40 1.71 6.00
C ARG A 23 -3.29 0.73 5.62
N ILE A 24 -2.68 0.07 6.60
CA ILE A 24 -1.61 -0.89 6.32
C ILE A 24 -2.12 -2.10 5.54
N TRP A 25 -3.33 -2.56 5.84
CA TRP A 25 -3.96 -3.68 5.13
C TRP A 25 -4.36 -3.28 3.71
N ASP A 26 -4.86 -2.06 3.54
CA ASP A 26 -5.18 -1.53 2.22
C ASP A 26 -3.92 -1.50 1.33
N ILE A 27 -2.79 -1.05 1.89
CA ILE A 27 -1.51 -0.99 1.17
C ILE A 27 -1.05 -2.40 0.79
N GLU A 28 -1.13 -3.36 1.71
CA GLU A 28 -0.72 -4.74 1.44
C GLU A 28 -1.58 -5.39 0.35
N LEU A 29 -2.89 -5.14 0.39
CA LEU A 29 -3.80 -5.67 -0.62
C LEU A 29 -3.59 -4.99 -1.97
N MET A 30 -3.34 -3.68 -1.99
CA MET A 30 -2.99 -2.97 -3.22
C MET A 30 -1.72 -3.53 -3.85
N ALA A 31 -0.72 -3.87 -3.05
CA ALA A 31 0.53 -4.47 -3.54
C ALA A 31 0.26 -5.84 -4.18
N LEU A 32 -0.58 -6.64 -3.56
CA LEU A 32 -0.97 -7.95 -4.11
C LEU A 32 -1.69 -7.80 -5.45
N GLU A 33 -2.66 -6.89 -5.53
CA GLU A 33 -3.42 -6.65 -6.75
C GLU A 33 -2.53 -6.06 -7.86
N LEU A 34 -1.60 -5.18 -7.49
CA LEU A 34 -0.63 -4.63 -8.42
C LEU A 34 0.23 -5.73 -9.05
N ASP A 35 0.69 -6.68 -8.23
CA ASP A 35 1.48 -7.82 -8.71
C ASP A 35 0.64 -8.70 -9.64
N ASN A 36 -0.64 -8.88 -9.36
CA ASN A 36 -1.54 -9.66 -10.20
C ASN A 36 -1.71 -9.06 -11.59
N ILE A 37 -1.97 -7.75 -11.68
CA ILE A 37 -2.11 -7.09 -12.99
C ILE A 37 -0.77 -7.04 -13.74
N ASN A 38 0.34 -6.99 -13.03
CA ASN A 38 1.66 -7.06 -13.65
C ASN A 38 1.92 -8.45 -14.25
N LYS A 39 1.60 -9.50 -13.53
CA LYS A 39 1.73 -10.89 -14.02
C LYS A 39 0.84 -11.14 -15.24
N ALA A 40 -0.32 -10.52 -15.27
CA ALA A 40 -1.25 -10.63 -16.40
C ALA A 40 -0.82 -9.79 -17.61
N GLY A 41 0.25 -9.01 -17.50
CA GLY A 41 0.73 -8.16 -18.58
C GLY A 41 -0.14 -6.95 -18.88
N LEU A 42 -0.97 -6.54 -17.91
CA LEU A 42 -1.94 -5.45 -18.12
C LEU A 42 -1.38 -4.07 -17.84
N ILE A 43 -0.31 -3.98 -17.06
CA ILE A 43 0.27 -2.70 -16.64
C ILE A 43 1.65 -2.53 -17.27
N ASP A 44 1.97 -1.27 -17.64
CA ASP A 44 3.30 -0.90 -18.11
C ASP A 44 4.33 -1.08 -16.98
N GLN A 45 5.52 -1.59 -17.34
CA GLN A 45 6.57 -1.89 -16.37
C GLN A 45 7.03 -0.65 -15.59
N HIS A 46 7.07 0.49 -16.26
CA HIS A 46 7.44 1.75 -15.61
C HIS A 46 6.41 2.15 -14.53
N ASP A 47 5.12 2.06 -14.86
CA ASP A 47 4.04 2.37 -13.92
C ASP A 47 4.03 1.38 -12.75
N TYR A 48 4.26 0.10 -13.05
CA TYR A 48 4.36 -0.94 -12.01
C TYR A 48 5.45 -0.61 -11.00
N MET A 49 6.64 -0.25 -11.48
CA MET A 49 7.77 0.05 -10.60
C MET A 49 7.53 1.28 -9.74
N ILE A 50 6.96 2.33 -10.31
CA ILE A 50 6.64 3.56 -9.57
C ILE A 50 5.59 3.27 -8.49
N ALA A 51 4.53 2.57 -8.85
CA ALA A 51 3.48 2.20 -7.90
C ALA A 51 4.03 1.33 -6.77
N LYS A 52 4.89 0.38 -7.10
CA LYS A 52 5.52 -0.49 -6.11
C LYS A 52 6.35 0.29 -5.11
N LEU A 53 7.13 1.26 -5.58
CA LEU A 53 7.94 2.13 -4.72
C LEU A 53 7.07 2.97 -3.77
N ILE A 54 5.97 3.50 -4.29
CA ILE A 54 5.02 4.27 -3.47
C ILE A 54 4.44 3.39 -2.37
N LEU A 55 4.00 2.17 -2.71
CA LEU A 55 3.42 1.25 -1.74
C LEU A 55 4.42 0.85 -0.66
N ARG A 56 5.68 0.60 -1.03
CA ARG A 56 6.73 0.28 -0.06
C ARG A 56 6.97 1.44 0.90
N ARG A 57 7.03 2.66 0.41
CA ARG A 57 7.22 3.86 1.22
C ARG A 57 6.06 4.03 2.21
N GLU A 58 4.84 3.94 1.72
CA GLU A 58 3.64 4.10 2.56
C GLU A 58 3.51 2.98 3.59
N HIS A 59 3.86 1.76 3.21
CA HIS A 59 3.85 0.62 4.11
C HIS A 59 4.84 0.83 5.26
N ARG A 60 6.03 1.32 4.95
CA ARG A 60 7.06 1.61 5.94
C ARG A 60 6.61 2.68 6.94
N ILE A 61 5.96 3.72 6.44
CA ILE A 61 5.42 4.79 7.29
C ILE A 61 4.39 4.21 8.27
N GLU A 62 3.50 3.36 7.79
CA GLU A 62 2.48 2.75 8.64
C GLU A 62 3.08 1.76 9.65
N GLU A 63 4.10 0.99 9.27
CA GLU A 63 4.81 0.10 10.18
C GLU A 63 5.43 0.89 11.35
N LEU A 64 6.07 2.02 11.05
CA LEU A 64 6.69 2.87 12.07
C LEU A 64 5.66 3.46 13.02
N LYS A 65 4.51 3.86 12.53
CA LYS A 65 3.40 4.34 13.35
C LYS A 65 2.88 3.26 14.30
N GLU A 66 2.76 2.03 13.83
CA GLU A 66 2.31 0.91 14.65
C GLU A 66 3.32 0.55 15.74
N LYS A 67 4.61 0.59 15.44
CA LYS A 67 5.67 0.38 16.43
C LYS A 67 5.63 1.43 17.54
N ASP A 68 5.40 2.69 17.19
CA ASP A 68 5.27 3.77 18.15
C ASP A 68 4.07 3.56 19.08
N LYS A 69 2.94 3.12 18.54
CA LYS A 69 1.76 2.80 19.32
C LYS A 69 2.02 1.67 20.32
N LYS A 70 2.72 0.62 19.90
CA LYS A 70 3.10 -0.50 20.75
C LYS A 70 4.04 -0.06 21.88
N LYS A 71 5.03 0.77 21.57
CA LYS A 71 5.95 1.33 22.56
C LYS A 71 5.21 2.16 23.61
N ARG A 72 4.28 3.00 23.20
CA ARG A 72 3.47 3.82 24.11
C ARG A 72 2.62 2.96 25.04
N ILE A 73 2.03 1.90 24.53
CA ILE A 73 1.23 0.98 25.33
C ILE A 73 2.11 0.25 26.34
N ALA A 74 3.28 -0.24 25.92
CA ALA A 74 4.24 -0.90 26.80
C ALA A 74 4.72 0.05 27.91
N SER A 75 4.98 1.31 27.60
CA SER A 75 5.40 2.32 28.57
C SER A 75 4.33 2.62 29.61
N LYS A 76 3.06 2.54 29.23
CA LYS A 76 1.93 2.76 30.14
C LYS A 76 1.66 1.58 31.07
N LEU A 77 2.07 0.38 30.67
CA LEU A 77 1.87 -0.83 31.46
C LEU A 77 2.98 -1.07 32.49
N VAL A 78 4.08 -0.35 32.36
CA VAL A 78 5.23 -0.41 33.26
C VAL A 78 5.25 0.79 34.18
#